data_ade7b395f9ffebefd69afb7b0aefa579
#
_entry.id   ade7b395f9ffebefd69afb7b0aefa579
#
_cell.length_a   1.000
_cell.length_b   1.000
_cell.length_c   1.000
_cell.angle_alpha   90.00
_cell.angle_beta   90.00
_cell.angle_gamma   90.00
#
_symmetry.space_group_name_H-M   'P 1'
#
loop_
_entity.id
_entity.type
_entity.pdbx_description
1 polymer ?
#
loop_
_entity_poly.entity_id
_entity_poly.type
_entity_poly.pdbx_seq_one_letter_code
_entity_poly.pdbx_strand_id
1 'polypeptide(L)'
;MKKSRRDGALGLGCIVAGAVFLFDPFVGVFDLLPDIIGYLLILRGLRRLALLEGHFDEAIRLFRRLVLLAAIRILAIPFIFGLTSSSEQPVEQLLVVFTLAILDCIVLFPAWREIALGLTQLAFLHDGQAVLKSDAFGNSSTDRLLRRTLVFMTLREVMAVLPELTVLFSNQSGEDKWLRWSFLYGYVGLLRLFSVAIMLVFGIVWLVRVIRYAKAVRRDEPFLASLRLSLDGYMEAHPDLVRCRAVRRGLFLLGASAVLTIDFFVDGINVLPDAVAGICVLCAAVSMLKCVRMRYEPVMGVATAFLLIGTVATVRQSAILHEFVSGGVMDSDSYSPTRYAVLLENANRMLKDAAARTDFYVACAILLLAQLCFILLLLVVRRMLSGVIDRYTGSPIGRESDPRLAGADEEIRGRLKRGVLIATVIGCVVAAFPVVYMFTLPRALGTVMEAFGPLNTVLDIVFAVAYIKALGDIRRQMDTRYLLA
;
A
#
# COMPACT_ATOMS: atom_id res chain seq x y z
N MET A 1 32.47 -12.35 -12.63
CA MET A 1 31.49 -11.91 -11.63
C MET A 1 31.01 -10.47 -11.71
N LYS A 2 31.57 -9.56 -12.54
CA LYS A 2 31.06 -8.19 -12.74
C LYS A 2 29.83 -8.08 -13.65
N LYS A 3 29.52 -9.09 -14.48
CA LYS A 3 28.40 -9.06 -15.46
C LYS A 3 27.01 -9.06 -14.80
N SER A 4 26.81 -9.82 -13.69
CA SER A 4 25.52 -9.93 -13.01
C SER A 4 25.04 -8.64 -12.32
N ARG A 5 25.95 -7.75 -11.89
CA ARG A 5 25.55 -6.46 -11.29
C ARG A 5 25.03 -5.43 -12.31
N ARG A 6 25.41 -5.56 -13.59
CA ARG A 6 25.02 -4.61 -14.66
C ARG A 6 23.60 -4.86 -15.18
N ASP A 7 23.14 -6.13 -15.22
CA ASP A 7 21.80 -6.45 -15.74
C ASP A 7 20.66 -6.00 -14.80
N GLY A 8 20.91 -5.89 -13.51
CA GLY A 8 19.97 -5.28 -12.55
C GLY A 8 19.80 -3.77 -12.74
N ALA A 9 20.58 -3.12 -13.61
CA ALA A 9 20.58 -1.67 -13.77
C ALA A 9 19.31 -1.13 -14.42
N LEU A 10 18.72 -1.82 -15.41
CA LEU A 10 17.57 -1.35 -16.19
C LEU A 10 16.20 -1.67 -15.57
N GLY A 11 16.14 -2.48 -14.53
CA GLY A 11 14.89 -2.77 -13.82
C GLY A 11 13.97 -3.82 -14.45
N LEU A 12 14.26 -4.31 -15.68
CA LEU A 12 13.45 -5.31 -16.38
C LEU A 12 13.22 -6.59 -15.57
N GLY A 13 14.21 -6.99 -14.75
CA GLY A 13 14.08 -8.13 -13.85
C GLY A 13 13.01 -7.96 -12.76
N CYS A 14 12.85 -6.74 -12.27
CA CYS A 14 11.83 -6.42 -11.28
C CYS A 14 10.43 -6.43 -11.90
N ILE A 15 10.28 -6.00 -13.18
CA ILE A 15 9.01 -6.06 -13.90
C ILE A 15 8.57 -7.51 -14.08
N VAL A 16 9.49 -8.40 -14.49
CA VAL A 16 9.20 -9.85 -14.62
C VAL A 16 8.89 -10.47 -13.27
N ALA A 17 9.65 -10.14 -12.23
CA ALA A 17 9.37 -10.64 -10.88
C ALA A 17 7.99 -10.16 -10.38
N GLY A 18 7.60 -8.91 -10.68
CA GLY A 18 6.27 -8.41 -10.39
C GLY A 18 5.18 -9.18 -11.14
N ALA A 19 5.41 -9.52 -12.41
CA ALA A 19 4.47 -10.32 -13.18
C ALA A 19 4.24 -11.74 -12.58
N VAL A 20 5.23 -12.29 -11.86
CA VAL A 20 5.06 -13.57 -11.13
C VAL A 20 4.01 -13.46 -10.02
N PHE A 21 3.86 -12.30 -9.39
CA PHE A 21 2.80 -12.10 -8.38
C PHE A 21 1.43 -11.88 -9.02
N LEU A 22 1.38 -11.39 -10.26
CA LEU A 22 0.13 -11.06 -10.95
C LEU A 22 -0.48 -12.24 -11.73
N PHE A 23 0.20 -13.41 -11.83
CA PHE A 23 -0.37 -14.57 -12.51
C PHE A 23 -1.36 -15.34 -11.64
N ASP A 24 -1.41 -15.02 -10.37
CA ASP A 24 -2.13 -15.73 -9.33
C ASP A 24 -3.65 -15.55 -9.44
N PRO A 25 -4.45 -16.61 -9.15
CA PRO A 25 -5.89 -16.51 -9.12
C PRO A 25 -6.40 -15.89 -7.82
N PHE A 26 -7.48 -15.14 -7.92
CA PHE A 26 -8.28 -14.73 -6.77
C PHE A 26 -9.25 -15.85 -6.34
N VAL A 27 -9.45 -15.94 -5.04
CA VAL A 27 -10.53 -16.76 -4.45
C VAL A 27 -11.47 -15.78 -3.71
N GLY A 28 -12.48 -15.28 -4.43
CA GLY A 28 -13.33 -14.20 -3.94
C GLY A 28 -12.53 -12.91 -3.74
N VAL A 29 -12.42 -12.46 -2.49
CA VAL A 29 -11.63 -11.28 -2.11
C VAL A 29 -10.17 -11.64 -1.81
N PHE A 30 -9.88 -12.93 -1.58
CA PHE A 30 -8.55 -13.39 -1.20
C PHE A 30 -7.61 -13.48 -2.41
N ASP A 31 -6.45 -12.88 -2.27
CA ASP A 31 -5.32 -12.95 -3.19
C ASP A 31 -4.27 -13.89 -2.59
N LEU A 32 -3.97 -15.01 -3.26
CA LEU A 32 -3.01 -16.00 -2.76
C LEU A 32 -1.58 -15.42 -2.71
N LEU A 33 -1.18 -14.70 -3.77
CA LEU A 33 0.08 -13.97 -3.81
C LEU A 33 -0.25 -12.46 -3.84
N PRO A 34 0.01 -11.70 -2.78
CA PRO A 34 -0.44 -10.32 -2.71
C PRO A 34 -0.01 -9.48 -3.92
N ASP A 35 -0.96 -9.09 -4.75
CA ASP A 35 -0.78 -8.24 -5.93
C ASP A 35 0.00 -6.96 -5.62
N ILE A 36 -0.16 -6.44 -4.40
CA ILE A 36 0.57 -5.27 -3.92
C ILE A 36 2.09 -5.43 -4.06
N ILE A 37 2.62 -6.65 -3.79
CA ILE A 37 4.04 -6.95 -3.96
C ILE A 37 4.41 -6.92 -5.44
N GLY A 38 3.57 -7.49 -6.30
CA GLY A 38 3.73 -7.46 -7.76
C GLY A 38 3.81 -6.04 -8.29
N TYR A 39 2.85 -5.19 -7.92
CA TYR A 39 2.83 -3.79 -8.33
C TYR A 39 4.03 -3.00 -7.79
N LEU A 40 4.46 -3.22 -6.55
CA LEU A 40 5.65 -2.58 -5.99
C LEU A 40 6.94 -2.98 -6.71
N LEU A 41 7.06 -4.25 -7.13
CA LEU A 41 8.19 -4.73 -7.92
C LEU A 41 8.20 -4.10 -9.32
N ILE A 42 7.04 -4.02 -9.98
CA ILE A 42 6.90 -3.34 -11.28
C ILE A 42 7.27 -1.86 -11.14
N LEU A 43 6.75 -1.16 -10.15
CA LEU A 43 7.12 0.23 -9.85
C LEU A 43 8.62 0.41 -9.67
N ARG A 44 9.28 -0.53 -8.96
CA ARG A 44 10.73 -0.50 -8.81
C ARG A 44 11.46 -0.66 -10.14
N GLY A 45 10.96 -1.52 -11.01
CA GLY A 45 11.50 -1.74 -12.36
C GLY A 45 11.36 -0.51 -13.26
N LEU A 46 10.17 0.08 -13.30
CA LEU A 46 9.84 1.23 -14.16
C LEU A 46 10.62 2.50 -13.81
N ARG A 47 10.98 2.71 -12.54
CA ARG A 47 11.63 3.96 -12.06
C ARG A 47 12.90 4.35 -12.79
N ARG A 48 13.66 3.39 -13.35
CA ARG A 48 14.88 3.69 -14.11
C ARG A 48 14.57 3.99 -15.56
N LEU A 49 13.61 3.28 -16.12
CA LEU A 49 13.14 3.50 -17.49
C LEU A 49 12.43 4.84 -17.63
N ALA A 50 11.74 5.28 -16.60
CA ALA A 50 11.09 6.59 -16.53
C ALA A 50 12.06 7.80 -16.56
N LEU A 51 13.37 7.56 -16.42
CA LEU A 51 14.39 8.60 -16.67
C LEU A 51 14.61 8.84 -18.16
N LEU A 52 14.29 7.86 -18.98
CA LEU A 52 14.58 7.88 -20.41
C LEU A 52 13.33 8.21 -21.22
N GLU A 53 12.13 7.85 -20.72
CA GLU A 53 10.90 7.96 -21.50
C GLU A 53 9.68 8.28 -20.62
N GLY A 54 8.87 9.28 -21.03
CA GLY A 54 7.74 9.83 -20.28
C GLY A 54 6.57 8.87 -20.06
N HIS A 55 6.31 7.93 -20.99
CA HIS A 55 5.26 6.92 -20.83
C HIS A 55 5.43 6.07 -19.58
N PHE A 56 6.67 5.84 -19.14
CA PHE A 56 6.90 5.12 -17.87
C PHE A 56 6.55 5.93 -16.63
N ASP A 57 6.60 7.27 -16.69
CA ASP A 57 6.11 8.10 -15.58
C ASP A 57 4.59 8.00 -15.45
N GLU A 58 3.86 7.95 -16.57
CA GLU A 58 2.41 7.70 -16.57
C GLU A 58 2.09 6.29 -16.03
N ALA A 59 2.79 5.26 -16.51
CA ALA A 59 2.66 3.92 -15.99
C ALA A 59 2.91 3.87 -14.47
N ILE A 60 3.93 4.58 -13.96
CA ILE A 60 4.20 4.68 -12.52
C ILE A 60 3.02 5.32 -11.77
N ARG A 61 2.37 6.34 -12.33
CA ARG A 61 1.18 6.96 -11.70
C ARG A 61 0.03 5.96 -11.59
N LEU A 62 -0.22 5.21 -12.65
CA LEU A 62 -1.27 4.20 -12.70
C LEU A 62 -0.98 3.02 -11.76
N PHE A 63 0.24 2.47 -11.77
CA PHE A 63 0.62 1.40 -10.84
C PHE A 63 0.57 1.82 -9.35
N ARG A 64 0.77 3.10 -9.02
CA ARG A 64 0.52 3.60 -7.65
C ARG A 64 -0.95 3.55 -7.27
N ARG A 65 -1.86 3.84 -8.22
CA ARG A 65 -3.31 3.69 -7.99
C ARG A 65 -3.66 2.22 -7.77
N LEU A 66 -3.04 1.30 -8.52
CA LEU A 66 -3.22 -0.14 -8.31
C LEU A 66 -2.71 -0.61 -6.94
N VAL A 67 -1.58 -0.09 -6.47
CA VAL A 67 -1.11 -0.36 -5.09
C VAL A 67 -2.14 0.10 -4.07
N LEU A 68 -2.75 1.26 -4.27
CA LEU A 68 -3.82 1.76 -3.39
C LEU A 68 -5.07 0.86 -3.46
N LEU A 69 -5.50 0.46 -4.66
CA LEU A 69 -6.65 -0.45 -4.83
C LEU A 69 -6.39 -1.81 -4.18
N ALA A 70 -5.18 -2.37 -4.35
CA ALA A 70 -4.80 -3.62 -3.68
C ALA A 70 -4.77 -3.47 -2.15
N ALA A 71 -4.33 -2.32 -1.62
CA ALA A 71 -4.40 -2.04 -0.19
C ALA A 71 -5.85 -1.94 0.29
N ILE A 72 -6.73 -1.26 -0.45
CA ILE A 72 -8.17 -1.20 -0.15
C ILE A 72 -8.79 -2.60 -0.17
N ARG A 73 -8.41 -3.46 -1.14
CA ARG A 73 -8.87 -4.85 -1.19
C ARG A 73 -8.49 -5.63 0.07
N ILE A 74 -7.24 -5.51 0.54
CA ILE A 74 -6.77 -6.15 1.78
C ILE A 74 -7.56 -5.63 2.99
N LEU A 75 -7.82 -4.32 3.05
CA LEU A 75 -8.62 -3.71 4.12
C LEU A 75 -10.10 -4.10 4.06
N ALA A 76 -10.64 -4.39 2.88
CA ALA A 76 -12.02 -4.83 2.73
C ALA A 76 -12.26 -6.25 3.29
N ILE A 77 -11.23 -7.10 3.35
CA ILE A 77 -11.34 -8.48 3.86
C ILE A 77 -11.94 -8.53 5.26
N PRO A 78 -11.36 -7.88 6.29
CA PRO A 78 -11.93 -7.91 7.64
C PRO A 78 -13.31 -7.25 7.73
N PHE A 79 -13.60 -6.23 6.90
CA PHE A 79 -14.95 -5.65 6.84
C PHE A 79 -15.98 -6.67 6.35
N ILE A 80 -15.67 -7.41 5.29
CA ILE A 80 -16.58 -8.41 4.73
C ILE A 80 -16.81 -9.56 5.71
N PHE A 81 -15.78 -9.98 6.46
CA PHE A 81 -15.90 -11.09 7.40
C PHE A 81 -16.32 -10.68 8.81
N GLY A 82 -16.04 -9.45 9.26
CA GLY A 82 -16.32 -8.97 10.61
C GLY A 82 -17.70 -8.34 10.78
N LEU A 83 -18.26 -7.72 9.74
CA LEU A 83 -19.56 -7.06 9.82
C LEU A 83 -20.75 -7.99 9.51
N THR A 84 -20.50 -9.20 9.07
CA THR A 84 -21.50 -10.01 8.39
C THR A 84 -21.85 -11.28 9.17
N SER A 85 -22.56 -11.14 10.26
CA SER A 85 -23.40 -12.22 10.85
C SER A 85 -24.82 -12.31 10.25
N SER A 86 -25.13 -11.51 9.21
CA SER A 86 -26.45 -11.41 8.60
C SER A 86 -26.62 -12.26 7.33
N SER A 87 -27.85 -12.64 7.02
CA SER A 87 -28.22 -13.40 5.82
C SER A 87 -27.95 -12.66 4.48
N GLU A 88 -27.56 -11.40 4.50
CA GLU A 88 -27.28 -10.55 3.34
C GLU A 88 -25.82 -10.55 2.87
N GLN A 89 -24.95 -11.24 3.61
CA GLN A 89 -23.49 -11.35 3.35
C GLN A 89 -23.09 -11.59 1.89
N PRO A 90 -23.74 -12.51 1.18
CA PRO A 90 -23.29 -12.88 -0.16
C PRO A 90 -23.47 -11.77 -1.19
N VAL A 91 -24.51 -10.92 -1.04
CA VAL A 91 -24.79 -9.80 -1.97
C VAL A 91 -23.77 -8.66 -1.77
N GLU A 92 -23.44 -8.35 -0.53
CA GLU A 92 -22.43 -7.33 -0.20
C GLU A 92 -21.04 -7.74 -0.70
N GLN A 93 -20.68 -9.02 -0.52
CA GLN A 93 -19.43 -9.57 -1.05
C GLN A 93 -19.37 -9.46 -2.59
N LEU A 94 -20.46 -9.81 -3.28
CA LEU A 94 -20.55 -9.67 -4.73
C LEU A 94 -20.34 -8.21 -5.17
N LEU A 95 -21.01 -7.25 -4.50
CA LEU A 95 -20.90 -5.84 -4.84
C LEU A 95 -19.45 -5.34 -4.69
N VAL A 96 -18.78 -5.71 -3.61
CA VAL A 96 -17.39 -5.33 -3.36
C VAL A 96 -16.45 -5.94 -4.39
N VAL A 97 -16.54 -7.26 -4.64
CA VAL A 97 -15.70 -7.96 -5.62
C VAL A 97 -15.90 -7.38 -7.02
N PHE A 98 -17.16 -7.17 -7.43
CA PHE A 98 -17.49 -6.61 -8.74
C PHE A 98 -16.97 -5.17 -8.91
N THR A 99 -17.16 -4.33 -7.89
CA THR A 99 -16.68 -2.94 -7.93
C THR A 99 -15.15 -2.89 -8.01
N LEU A 100 -14.44 -3.69 -7.22
CA LEU A 100 -12.99 -3.77 -7.25
C LEU A 100 -12.48 -4.29 -8.60
N ALA A 101 -13.11 -5.32 -9.17
CA ALA A 101 -12.74 -5.85 -10.49
C ALA A 101 -12.87 -4.80 -11.60
N ILE A 102 -13.94 -4.00 -11.60
CA ILE A 102 -14.11 -2.91 -12.55
C ILE A 102 -13.02 -1.83 -12.37
N LEU A 103 -12.78 -1.41 -11.13
CA LEU A 103 -11.76 -0.40 -10.83
C LEU A 103 -10.36 -0.87 -11.22
N ASP A 104 -10.05 -2.14 -10.97
CA ASP A 104 -8.78 -2.74 -11.39
C ASP A 104 -8.64 -2.71 -12.93
N CYS A 105 -9.66 -3.11 -13.69
CA CYS A 105 -9.62 -3.04 -15.16
C CYS A 105 -9.40 -1.62 -15.68
N ILE A 106 -10.11 -0.63 -15.11
CA ILE A 106 -10.00 0.79 -15.53
C ILE A 106 -8.58 1.33 -15.35
N VAL A 107 -7.86 0.88 -14.33
CA VAL A 107 -6.50 1.37 -14.05
C VAL A 107 -5.43 0.47 -14.67
N LEU A 108 -5.62 -0.85 -14.66
CA LEU A 108 -4.64 -1.84 -15.08
C LEU A 108 -4.41 -1.83 -16.59
N PHE A 109 -5.47 -1.66 -17.40
CA PHE A 109 -5.36 -1.65 -18.85
C PHE A 109 -4.52 -0.48 -19.38
N PRO A 110 -4.80 0.78 -18.98
CA PRO A 110 -3.92 1.89 -19.34
C PRO A 110 -2.49 1.69 -18.81
N ALA A 111 -2.31 1.14 -17.60
CA ALA A 111 -0.98 0.94 -17.02
C ALA A 111 -0.09 0.03 -17.88
N TRP A 112 -0.62 -1.09 -18.36
CA TRP A 112 0.10 -1.99 -19.26
C TRP A 112 0.30 -1.41 -20.65
N ARG A 113 -0.67 -0.63 -21.14
CA ARG A 113 -0.55 0.09 -22.42
C ARG A 113 0.61 1.09 -22.39
N GLU A 114 0.72 1.88 -21.33
CA GLU A 114 1.80 2.85 -21.16
C GLU A 114 3.19 2.17 -21.08
N ILE A 115 3.30 1.01 -20.42
CA ILE A 115 4.54 0.21 -20.43
C ILE A 115 4.89 -0.21 -21.86
N ALA A 116 3.92 -0.69 -22.64
CA ALA A 116 4.14 -1.15 -23.99
C ALA A 116 4.56 0.01 -24.93
N LEU A 117 3.88 1.16 -24.83
CA LEU A 117 4.22 2.35 -25.60
C LEU A 117 5.64 2.84 -25.26
N GLY A 118 5.99 2.94 -23.99
CA GLY A 118 7.33 3.35 -23.58
C GLY A 118 8.42 2.39 -24.04
N LEU A 119 8.18 1.07 -23.99
CA LEU A 119 9.13 0.08 -24.51
C LEU A 119 9.30 0.19 -26.03
N THR A 120 8.19 0.40 -26.75
CA THR A 120 8.22 0.56 -28.21
C THR A 120 8.98 1.83 -28.59
N GLN A 121 8.73 2.95 -27.92
CA GLN A 121 9.41 4.21 -28.17
C GLN A 121 10.91 4.13 -27.86
N LEU A 122 11.30 3.52 -26.73
CA LEU A 122 12.72 3.27 -26.45
C LEU A 122 13.36 2.37 -27.52
N ALA A 123 12.63 1.38 -28.03
CA ALA A 123 13.16 0.51 -29.08
C ALA A 123 13.34 1.25 -30.40
N PHE A 124 12.47 2.20 -30.74
CA PHE A 124 12.68 3.07 -31.91
C PHE A 124 13.88 3.99 -31.74
N LEU A 125 14.11 4.56 -30.57
CA LEU A 125 15.21 5.46 -30.27
C LEU A 125 16.58 4.76 -30.21
N HIS A 126 16.59 3.47 -29.87
CA HIS A 126 17.80 2.70 -29.57
C HIS A 126 17.93 1.42 -30.39
N ASP A 127 17.26 1.32 -31.54
CA ASP A 127 17.31 0.20 -32.49
C ASP A 127 17.04 -1.17 -31.84
N GLY A 128 16.00 -1.25 -30.95
CA GLY A 128 15.63 -2.47 -30.23
C GLY A 128 14.94 -3.51 -31.11
N GLN A 129 15.71 -4.35 -31.81
CA GLN A 129 15.19 -5.33 -32.77
C GLN A 129 14.27 -6.37 -32.13
N ALA A 130 14.56 -6.81 -30.89
CA ALA A 130 13.75 -7.79 -30.19
C ALA A 130 12.34 -7.27 -29.84
N VAL A 131 12.21 -5.97 -29.57
CA VAL A 131 10.97 -5.28 -29.23
C VAL A 131 10.14 -5.00 -30.49
N LEU A 132 10.81 -4.50 -31.56
CA LEU A 132 10.18 -4.09 -32.83
C LEU A 132 9.91 -5.25 -33.79
N LYS A 133 10.39 -6.46 -33.48
CA LYS A 133 10.19 -7.63 -34.35
C LYS A 133 8.72 -7.81 -34.69
N SER A 134 8.35 -7.51 -35.95
CA SER A 134 6.99 -7.68 -36.45
C SER A 134 6.72 -9.13 -36.88
N ASP A 135 5.46 -9.52 -36.83
CA ASP A 135 4.97 -10.76 -37.45
C ASP A 135 4.47 -10.51 -38.87
N ALA A 136 3.94 -11.57 -39.50
CA ALA A 136 3.38 -11.50 -40.86
C ALA A 136 2.21 -10.49 -40.99
N PHE A 137 1.60 -10.09 -39.87
CA PHE A 137 0.48 -9.13 -39.80
C PHE A 137 0.94 -7.72 -39.42
N GLY A 138 2.22 -7.44 -39.33
CA GLY A 138 2.79 -6.13 -38.98
C GLY A 138 2.71 -5.78 -37.47
N ASN A 139 2.21 -6.67 -36.60
CA ASN A 139 2.16 -6.40 -35.16
C ASN A 139 3.53 -6.59 -34.52
N SER A 140 3.99 -5.63 -33.71
CA SER A 140 5.23 -5.75 -32.96
C SER A 140 5.16 -6.87 -31.91
N SER A 141 6.32 -7.36 -31.46
CA SER A 141 6.37 -8.34 -30.38
C SER A 141 5.77 -7.80 -29.08
N THR A 142 5.89 -6.49 -28.85
CA THR A 142 5.32 -5.78 -27.71
C THR A 142 3.81 -5.68 -27.78
N ASP A 143 3.23 -5.35 -28.95
CA ASP A 143 1.77 -5.27 -29.14
C ASP A 143 1.10 -6.63 -28.92
N ARG A 144 1.75 -7.69 -29.40
CA ARG A 144 1.28 -9.06 -29.18
C ARG A 144 1.29 -9.43 -27.70
N LEU A 145 2.34 -9.05 -26.98
CA LEU A 145 2.41 -9.28 -25.53
C LEU A 145 1.36 -8.47 -24.81
N LEU A 146 1.20 -7.18 -25.15
CA LEU A 146 0.18 -6.30 -24.58
C LEU A 146 -1.23 -6.89 -24.74
N ARG A 147 -1.61 -7.27 -25.98
CA ARG A 147 -2.94 -7.87 -26.24
C ARG A 147 -3.17 -9.11 -25.39
N ARG A 148 -2.18 -10.00 -25.29
CA ARG A 148 -2.27 -11.21 -24.45
C ARG A 148 -2.35 -10.90 -22.96
N THR A 149 -1.64 -9.87 -22.52
CA THR A 149 -1.70 -9.39 -21.12
C THR A 149 -3.09 -8.86 -20.81
N LEU A 150 -3.67 -8.02 -21.68
CA LEU A 150 -5.01 -7.49 -21.49
C LEU A 150 -6.07 -8.61 -21.47
N VAL A 151 -5.99 -9.57 -22.39
CA VAL A 151 -6.91 -10.73 -22.41
C VAL A 151 -6.78 -11.54 -21.12
N PHE A 152 -5.56 -11.81 -20.65
CA PHE A 152 -5.35 -12.54 -19.40
C PHE A 152 -5.89 -11.77 -18.19
N MET A 153 -5.64 -10.46 -18.09
CA MET A 153 -6.13 -9.64 -16.98
C MET A 153 -7.66 -9.54 -17.00
N THR A 154 -8.30 -9.40 -18.17
CA THR A 154 -9.76 -9.46 -18.28
C THR A 154 -10.31 -10.81 -17.81
N LEU A 155 -9.70 -11.90 -18.26
CA LEU A 155 -10.11 -13.25 -17.85
C LEU A 155 -9.99 -13.42 -16.32
N ARG A 156 -8.91 -12.91 -15.74
CA ARG A 156 -8.67 -12.94 -14.30
C ARG A 156 -9.79 -12.26 -13.51
N GLU A 157 -10.14 -11.03 -13.88
CA GLU A 157 -11.20 -10.28 -13.19
C GLU A 157 -12.59 -10.92 -13.41
N VAL A 158 -12.88 -11.42 -14.61
CA VAL A 158 -14.12 -12.15 -14.88
C VAL A 158 -14.22 -13.42 -14.03
N MET A 159 -13.14 -14.20 -13.93
CA MET A 159 -13.13 -15.44 -13.14
C MET A 159 -13.18 -15.17 -11.63
N ALA A 160 -12.72 -14.02 -11.15
CA ALA A 160 -12.89 -13.61 -9.77
C ALA A 160 -14.36 -13.31 -9.42
N VAL A 161 -15.11 -12.70 -10.35
CA VAL A 161 -16.51 -12.31 -10.15
C VAL A 161 -17.46 -13.49 -10.39
N LEU A 162 -17.15 -14.40 -11.32
CA LEU A 162 -18.03 -15.45 -11.79
C LEU A 162 -18.65 -16.33 -10.68
N PRO A 163 -17.90 -16.82 -9.68
CA PRO A 163 -18.47 -17.60 -8.59
C PRO A 163 -19.45 -16.81 -7.73
N GLU A 164 -19.17 -15.52 -7.53
CA GLU A 164 -19.98 -14.64 -6.68
C GLU A 164 -21.30 -14.25 -7.37
N LEU A 165 -21.36 -14.24 -8.71
CA LEU A 165 -22.61 -14.00 -9.46
C LEU A 165 -23.68 -15.05 -9.16
N THR A 166 -23.32 -16.25 -8.70
CA THR A 166 -24.29 -17.30 -8.36
C THR A 166 -25.23 -16.90 -7.22
N VAL A 167 -24.80 -15.93 -6.38
CA VAL A 167 -25.61 -15.37 -5.31
C VAL A 167 -26.88 -14.70 -5.83
N LEU A 168 -26.82 -14.06 -7.00
CA LEU A 168 -27.99 -13.43 -7.62
C LEU A 168 -29.11 -14.45 -7.96
N PHE A 169 -28.74 -15.71 -8.10
CA PHE A 169 -29.71 -16.79 -8.40
C PHE A 169 -30.22 -17.45 -7.12
N SER A 170 -29.62 -17.21 -5.95
CA SER A 170 -30.07 -17.80 -4.69
C SER A 170 -31.36 -17.17 -4.15
N ASN A 171 -31.58 -15.88 -4.41
CA ASN A 171 -32.69 -15.09 -3.87
C ASN A 171 -33.95 -15.10 -4.75
N GLN A 172 -33.93 -15.77 -5.91
CA GLN A 172 -35.14 -15.91 -6.76
C GLN A 172 -36.02 -17.04 -6.25
N SER A 173 -36.64 -16.87 -5.09
CA SER A 173 -37.72 -17.73 -4.56
C SER A 173 -39.08 -17.35 -5.15
N GLY A 174 -39.12 -16.85 -6.38
CA GLY A 174 -40.36 -16.59 -7.12
C GLY A 174 -40.93 -17.87 -7.76
N GLU A 175 -42.26 -17.92 -7.89
CA GLU A 175 -43.05 -19.07 -8.36
C GLU A 175 -42.75 -19.59 -9.78
N ASP A 176 -41.84 -18.96 -10.53
CA ASP A 176 -41.46 -19.36 -11.88
C ASP A 176 -40.51 -20.55 -11.91
N LYS A 177 -41.11 -21.75 -11.93
CA LYS A 177 -40.45 -23.07 -11.93
C LYS A 177 -39.54 -23.37 -13.13
N TRP A 178 -39.41 -22.49 -14.12
CA TRP A 178 -38.72 -22.79 -15.38
C TRP A 178 -37.20 -22.50 -15.37
N LEU A 179 -36.69 -21.69 -14.46
CA LEU A 179 -35.25 -21.44 -14.32
C LEU A 179 -34.77 -21.66 -12.86
N ARG A 180 -34.74 -22.92 -12.45
CA ARG A 180 -34.13 -23.31 -11.17
C ARG A 180 -32.60 -23.21 -11.23
N TRP A 181 -32.06 -22.02 -11.32
CA TRP A 181 -30.62 -21.78 -11.17
C TRP A 181 -30.17 -21.84 -9.71
N SER A 182 -31.08 -21.99 -8.76
CA SER A 182 -30.80 -22.19 -7.34
C SER A 182 -29.86 -23.37 -7.04
N PHE A 183 -29.82 -24.38 -7.91
CA PHE A 183 -28.86 -25.47 -7.77
C PHE A 183 -27.40 -25.01 -7.94
N LEU A 184 -27.13 -23.93 -8.71
CA LEU A 184 -25.78 -23.41 -8.91
C LEU A 184 -25.19 -22.85 -7.61
N TYR A 185 -26.01 -22.32 -6.71
CA TYR A 185 -25.55 -21.87 -5.40
C TYR A 185 -24.96 -23.03 -4.58
N GLY A 186 -25.50 -24.22 -4.66
CA GLY A 186 -24.94 -25.42 -4.04
C GLY A 186 -23.57 -25.83 -4.59
N TYR A 187 -23.19 -25.34 -5.77
CA TYR A 187 -21.92 -25.64 -6.43
C TYR A 187 -20.92 -24.47 -6.42
N VAL A 188 -21.15 -23.40 -5.64
CA VAL A 188 -20.25 -22.22 -5.57
C VAL A 188 -18.79 -22.63 -5.29
N GLY A 189 -18.59 -23.57 -4.35
CA GLY A 189 -17.24 -24.06 -4.05
C GLY A 189 -16.56 -24.75 -5.24
N LEU A 190 -17.30 -25.51 -6.00
CA LEU A 190 -16.81 -26.18 -7.20
C LEU A 190 -16.53 -25.17 -8.32
N LEU A 191 -17.37 -24.15 -8.45
CA LEU A 191 -17.18 -23.06 -9.40
C LEU A 191 -15.94 -22.21 -9.07
N ARG A 192 -15.71 -21.94 -7.79
CA ARG A 192 -14.46 -21.29 -7.31
C ARG A 192 -13.24 -22.13 -7.66
N LEU A 193 -13.27 -23.44 -7.39
CA LEU A 193 -12.18 -24.35 -7.75
C LEU A 193 -11.92 -24.35 -9.27
N PHE A 194 -12.98 -24.39 -10.08
CA PHE A 194 -12.89 -24.34 -11.54
C PHE A 194 -12.29 -23.01 -12.03
N SER A 195 -12.74 -21.88 -11.48
CA SER A 195 -12.19 -20.57 -11.79
C SER A 195 -10.69 -20.49 -11.47
N VAL A 196 -10.27 -20.99 -10.31
CA VAL A 196 -8.86 -21.06 -9.91
C VAL A 196 -8.06 -21.93 -10.88
N ALA A 197 -8.57 -23.10 -11.26
CA ALA A 197 -7.89 -23.99 -12.21
C ALA A 197 -7.69 -23.34 -13.59
N ILE A 198 -8.74 -22.72 -14.13
CA ILE A 198 -8.65 -21.97 -15.40
C ILE A 198 -7.62 -20.86 -15.29
N MET A 199 -7.67 -20.05 -14.21
CA MET A 199 -6.75 -18.94 -14.00
C MET A 199 -5.30 -19.40 -13.92
N LEU A 200 -5.01 -20.49 -13.22
CA LEU A 200 -3.66 -21.06 -13.15
C LEU A 200 -3.15 -21.46 -14.53
N VAL A 201 -3.96 -22.17 -15.33
CA VAL A 201 -3.55 -22.60 -16.67
C VAL A 201 -3.24 -21.40 -17.57
N PHE A 202 -4.16 -20.45 -17.67
CA PHE A 202 -3.96 -19.27 -18.51
C PHE A 202 -2.87 -18.35 -17.95
N GLY A 203 -2.75 -18.22 -16.64
CA GLY A 203 -1.72 -17.46 -15.96
C GLY A 203 -0.30 -18.00 -16.21
N ILE A 204 -0.12 -19.32 -16.13
CA ILE A 204 1.17 -19.95 -16.46
C ILE A 204 1.52 -19.72 -17.94
N VAL A 205 0.56 -19.89 -18.86
CA VAL A 205 0.78 -19.63 -20.28
C VAL A 205 1.16 -18.17 -20.54
N TRP A 206 0.48 -17.23 -19.89
CA TRP A 206 0.81 -15.81 -19.97
C TRP A 206 2.19 -15.51 -19.38
N LEU A 207 2.49 -16.00 -18.18
CA LEU A 207 3.77 -15.79 -17.50
C LEU A 207 4.96 -16.31 -18.33
N VAL A 208 4.82 -17.51 -18.90
CA VAL A 208 5.85 -18.08 -19.80
C VAL A 208 6.11 -17.15 -20.99
N ARG A 209 5.09 -16.51 -21.55
CA ARG A 209 5.24 -15.56 -22.65
C ARG A 209 5.93 -14.27 -22.21
N VAL A 210 5.58 -13.74 -21.02
CA VAL A 210 6.27 -12.58 -20.41
C VAL A 210 7.75 -12.89 -20.20
N ILE A 211 8.08 -14.07 -19.64
CA ILE A 211 9.47 -14.48 -19.43
C ILE A 211 10.22 -14.65 -20.75
N ARG A 212 9.59 -15.26 -21.77
CA ARG A 212 10.21 -15.42 -23.10
C ARG A 212 10.49 -14.06 -23.76
N TYR A 213 9.54 -13.14 -23.71
CA TYR A 213 9.71 -11.78 -24.19
C TYR A 213 10.86 -11.07 -23.47
N ALA A 214 10.88 -11.09 -22.15
CA ALA A 214 11.94 -10.48 -21.36
C ALA A 214 13.32 -11.10 -21.64
N LYS A 215 13.39 -12.43 -21.88
CA LYS A 215 14.62 -13.08 -22.31
C LYS A 215 15.06 -12.63 -23.70
N ALA A 216 14.12 -12.43 -24.64
CA ALA A 216 14.43 -11.91 -25.98
C ALA A 216 15.01 -10.50 -25.91
N VAL A 217 14.37 -9.60 -25.14
CA VAL A 217 14.88 -8.23 -24.90
C VAL A 217 16.27 -8.25 -24.22
N ARG A 218 16.50 -9.17 -23.25
CA ARG A 218 17.81 -9.29 -22.58
C ARG A 218 18.93 -9.81 -23.50
N ARG A 219 18.60 -10.52 -24.56
CA ARG A 219 19.58 -11.00 -25.55
C ARG A 219 19.97 -9.94 -26.58
N ASP A 220 19.20 -8.87 -26.69
CA ASP A 220 19.49 -7.74 -27.55
C ASP A 220 20.55 -6.84 -26.86
N GLU A 221 21.80 -7.30 -26.91
CA GLU A 221 22.94 -6.61 -26.26
C GLU A 221 23.16 -5.19 -26.78
N PRO A 222 23.07 -4.88 -28.09
CA PRO A 222 23.23 -3.52 -28.62
C PRO A 222 22.20 -2.56 -28.03
N PHE A 223 20.93 -2.96 -28.02
CA PHE A 223 19.84 -2.19 -27.43
C PHE A 223 20.06 -1.90 -25.94
N LEU A 224 20.41 -2.93 -25.16
CA LEU A 224 20.68 -2.74 -23.73
C LEU A 224 21.91 -1.89 -23.45
N ALA A 225 22.95 -1.98 -24.29
CA ALA A 225 24.17 -1.17 -24.14
C ALA A 225 23.85 0.31 -24.42
N SER A 226 23.11 0.62 -25.48
CA SER A 226 22.66 1.98 -25.81
C SER A 226 21.80 2.58 -24.70
N LEU A 227 20.81 1.83 -24.17
CA LEU A 227 19.99 2.27 -23.03
C LEU A 227 20.82 2.57 -21.77
N ARG A 228 21.84 1.74 -21.49
CA ARG A 228 22.72 1.97 -20.33
C ARG A 228 23.53 3.24 -20.51
N LEU A 229 24.07 3.46 -21.67
CA LEU A 229 24.87 4.64 -21.98
C LEU A 229 24.03 5.92 -21.85
N SER A 230 22.81 5.90 -22.36
CA SER A 230 21.85 7.01 -22.21
C SER A 230 21.46 7.24 -20.76
N LEU A 231 21.22 6.17 -19.97
CA LEU A 231 20.91 6.28 -18.55
C LEU A 231 22.07 6.84 -17.73
N ASP A 232 23.29 6.37 -17.99
CA ASP A 232 24.49 6.83 -17.29
C ASP A 232 24.77 8.30 -17.63
N GLY A 233 24.68 8.69 -18.91
CA GLY A 233 24.80 10.09 -19.35
C GLY A 233 23.73 11.00 -18.73
N TYR A 234 22.48 10.54 -18.64
CA TYR A 234 21.42 11.29 -17.98
C TYR A 234 21.67 11.46 -16.47
N MET A 235 22.17 10.41 -15.80
CA MET A 235 22.46 10.47 -14.36
C MET A 235 23.67 11.37 -14.05
N GLU A 236 24.67 11.40 -14.93
CA GLU A 236 25.83 12.29 -14.82
C GLU A 236 25.46 13.75 -15.05
N ALA A 237 24.61 14.02 -16.06
CA ALA A 237 24.14 15.37 -16.38
C ALA A 237 23.21 15.95 -15.30
N HIS A 238 22.45 15.11 -14.57
CA HIS A 238 21.42 15.56 -13.64
C HIS A 238 21.49 14.88 -12.26
N PRO A 239 22.60 15.05 -11.49
CA PRO A 239 22.77 14.37 -10.20
C PRO A 239 21.72 14.78 -9.17
N ASP A 240 21.22 16.01 -9.22
CA ASP A 240 20.22 16.51 -8.28
C ASP A 240 18.81 15.96 -8.53
N LEU A 241 18.45 15.67 -9.78
CA LEU A 241 17.20 14.98 -10.12
C LEU A 241 17.15 13.57 -9.55
N VAL A 242 18.27 12.84 -9.59
CA VAL A 242 18.37 11.49 -9.01
C VAL A 242 18.14 11.53 -7.50
N ARG A 243 18.75 12.53 -6.83
CA ARG A 243 18.56 12.74 -5.38
C ARG A 243 17.12 13.15 -5.06
N CYS A 244 16.54 14.06 -5.82
CA CYS A 244 15.14 14.47 -5.66
C CYS A 244 14.18 13.29 -5.77
N ARG A 245 14.37 12.37 -6.71
CA ARG A 245 13.57 11.15 -6.82
C ARG A 245 13.70 10.22 -5.60
N ALA A 246 14.86 10.15 -4.98
CA ALA A 246 15.04 9.38 -3.75
C ALA A 246 14.24 10.01 -2.58
N VAL A 247 14.27 11.35 -2.48
CA VAL A 247 13.48 12.09 -1.48
C VAL A 247 11.98 11.90 -1.72
N ARG A 248 11.49 11.99 -2.97
CA ARG A 248 10.08 11.72 -3.31
C ARG A 248 9.61 10.32 -2.87
N ARG A 249 10.48 9.30 -2.99
CA ARG A 249 10.17 7.95 -2.47
C ARG A 249 10.03 7.95 -0.96
N GLY A 250 10.97 8.62 -0.27
CA GLY A 250 10.91 8.74 1.18
C GLY A 250 9.63 9.43 1.63
N LEU A 251 9.22 10.52 0.98
CA LEU A 251 7.94 11.20 1.27
C LEU A 251 6.74 10.26 1.05
N PHE A 252 6.74 9.47 -0.02
CA PHE A 252 5.68 8.49 -0.25
C PHE A 252 5.62 7.42 0.85
N LEU A 253 6.78 6.87 1.26
CA LEU A 253 6.85 5.87 2.32
C LEU A 253 6.42 6.43 3.68
N LEU A 254 6.76 7.70 3.97
CA LEU A 254 6.25 8.38 5.17
C LEU A 254 4.73 8.57 5.12
N GLY A 255 4.17 8.93 3.96
CA GLY A 255 2.72 9.00 3.79
C GLY A 255 2.05 7.64 3.98
N ALA A 256 2.62 6.57 3.42
CA ALA A 256 2.13 5.20 3.62
C ALA A 256 2.23 4.77 5.09
N SER A 257 3.32 5.13 5.80
CA SER A 257 3.43 4.83 7.23
C SER A 257 2.34 5.50 8.05
N ALA A 258 1.97 6.73 7.73
CA ALA A 258 0.89 7.44 8.45
C ALA A 258 -0.49 6.78 8.26
N VAL A 259 -0.74 6.13 7.13
CA VAL A 259 -1.97 5.32 6.95
C VAL A 259 -1.90 4.03 7.76
N LEU A 260 -0.72 3.41 7.83
CA LEU A 260 -0.51 2.15 8.54
C LEU A 260 -0.48 2.29 10.07
N THR A 261 -0.38 3.51 10.60
CA THR A 261 -0.53 3.79 12.04
C THR A 261 -1.97 4.04 12.46
N ILE A 262 -2.95 3.90 11.57
CA ILE A 262 -4.36 3.97 11.93
C ILE A 262 -4.74 2.69 12.67
N ASP A 263 -5.13 2.83 13.92
CA ASP A 263 -5.62 1.70 14.72
C ASP A 263 -7.00 1.26 14.24
N PHE A 264 -7.05 0.08 13.67
CA PHE A 264 -8.27 -0.54 13.19
C PHE A 264 -8.40 -1.94 13.79
N PHE A 265 -9.27 -2.06 14.80
CA PHE A 265 -9.49 -3.31 15.53
C PHE A 265 -10.69 -4.07 14.99
N VAL A 266 -10.49 -5.34 14.66
CA VAL A 266 -11.55 -6.33 14.37
C VAL A 266 -11.40 -7.46 15.37
N ASP A 267 -12.43 -7.73 16.14
CA ASP A 267 -12.43 -8.74 17.21
C ASP A 267 -11.25 -8.62 18.20
N GLY A 268 -10.86 -7.39 18.51
CA GLY A 268 -9.73 -7.10 19.40
C GLY A 268 -8.35 -7.21 18.74
N ILE A 269 -8.27 -7.57 17.44
CA ILE A 269 -7.02 -7.67 16.70
C ILE A 269 -6.81 -6.41 15.86
N ASN A 270 -5.66 -5.75 16.00
CA ASN A 270 -5.30 -4.63 15.13
C ASN A 270 -4.91 -5.15 13.72
N VAL A 271 -5.71 -4.78 12.73
CA VAL A 271 -5.53 -5.23 11.32
C VAL A 271 -4.34 -4.55 10.66
N LEU A 272 -4.02 -3.31 11.06
CA LEU A 272 -2.90 -2.54 10.53
C LEU A 272 -1.75 -2.56 11.54
N PRO A 273 -0.76 -3.46 11.39
CA PRO A 273 0.30 -3.58 12.39
C PRO A 273 1.28 -2.42 12.30
N ASP A 274 1.54 -1.74 13.42
CA ASP A 274 2.56 -0.69 13.58
C ASP A 274 3.95 -1.11 13.10
N ALA A 275 4.23 -2.42 13.15
CA ALA A 275 5.46 -2.99 12.60
C ALA A 275 5.68 -2.62 11.13
N VAL A 276 4.63 -2.67 10.30
CA VAL A 276 4.73 -2.33 8.87
C VAL A 276 4.94 -0.83 8.70
N ALA A 277 4.28 0.00 9.53
CA ALA A 277 4.52 1.44 9.57
C ALA A 277 5.98 1.76 9.93
N GLY A 278 6.53 1.10 10.95
CA GLY A 278 7.93 1.23 11.35
C GLY A 278 8.91 0.86 10.23
N ILE A 279 8.67 -0.24 9.51
CA ILE A 279 9.47 -0.63 8.34
C ILE A 279 9.42 0.45 7.25
N CYS A 280 8.24 1.01 6.96
CA CYS A 280 8.09 2.09 5.97
C CYS A 280 8.89 3.32 6.37
N VAL A 281 8.89 3.72 7.65
CA VAL A 281 9.70 4.85 8.15
C VAL A 281 11.19 4.55 8.03
N LEU A 282 11.65 3.35 8.38
CA LEU A 282 13.06 2.96 8.21
C LEU A 282 13.49 3.04 6.74
N CYS A 283 12.69 2.51 5.83
CA CYS A 283 12.96 2.58 4.38
C CYS A 283 12.96 4.03 3.87
N ALA A 284 12.06 4.87 4.37
CA ALA A 284 12.02 6.29 4.06
C ALA A 284 13.29 7.00 4.56
N ALA A 285 13.67 6.77 5.82
CA ALA A 285 14.88 7.33 6.41
C ALA A 285 16.12 6.95 5.62
N VAL A 286 16.32 5.67 5.28
CA VAL A 286 17.47 5.21 4.47
C VAL A 286 17.52 5.91 3.10
N SER A 287 16.37 6.14 2.46
CA SER A 287 16.33 6.80 1.14
C SER A 287 16.58 8.29 1.22
N MET A 288 16.15 8.98 2.28
CA MET A 288 16.20 10.44 2.40
C MET A 288 17.49 10.95 3.07
N LEU A 289 17.98 10.27 4.10
CA LEU A 289 19.12 10.73 4.87
C LEU A 289 20.40 10.87 4.03
N LYS A 290 20.62 9.97 3.07
CA LYS A 290 21.73 10.08 2.09
C LYS A 290 21.67 11.37 1.26
N CYS A 291 20.46 11.86 1.00
CA CYS A 291 20.22 13.05 0.19
C CYS A 291 20.34 14.34 1.00
N VAL A 292 19.97 14.31 2.28
CA VAL A 292 19.92 15.50 3.16
C VAL A 292 21.24 15.75 3.90
N ARG A 293 22.19 14.82 3.87
CA ARG A 293 23.47 14.91 4.61
C ARG A 293 23.31 15.10 6.14
N MET A 294 22.26 14.50 6.70
CA MET A 294 22.05 14.50 8.16
C MET A 294 22.71 13.26 8.80
N ARG A 295 22.95 13.32 10.11
CA ARG A 295 23.37 12.14 10.88
C ARG A 295 22.26 11.10 10.90
N TYR A 296 22.59 9.85 10.57
CA TYR A 296 21.62 8.74 10.45
C TYR A 296 21.17 8.18 11.80
N GLU A 297 22.09 8.21 12.76
CA GLU A 297 21.99 7.49 14.02
C GLU A 297 20.69 7.74 14.78
N PRO A 298 20.25 8.99 15.04
CA PRO A 298 19.05 9.20 15.84
C PRO A 298 17.77 8.77 15.16
N VAL A 299 17.65 8.97 13.82
CA VAL A 299 16.42 8.58 13.07
C VAL A 299 16.29 7.07 12.99
N MET A 300 17.39 6.39 12.67
CA MET A 300 17.41 4.94 12.56
C MET A 300 17.20 4.29 13.93
N GLY A 301 17.83 4.80 14.98
CA GLY A 301 17.68 4.28 16.34
C GLY A 301 16.25 4.38 16.85
N VAL A 302 15.62 5.55 16.72
CA VAL A 302 14.24 5.77 17.17
C VAL A 302 13.24 4.98 16.33
N ALA A 303 13.43 4.90 15.00
CA ALA A 303 12.57 4.12 14.12
C ALA A 303 12.67 2.61 14.40
N THR A 304 13.88 2.11 14.72
CA THR A 304 14.06 0.71 15.12
C THR A 304 13.43 0.44 16.50
N ALA A 305 13.58 1.34 17.46
CA ALA A 305 12.95 1.24 18.76
C ALA A 305 11.41 1.22 18.64
N PHE A 306 10.84 2.11 17.83
CA PHE A 306 9.41 2.13 17.54
C PHE A 306 8.96 0.82 16.90
N LEU A 307 9.69 0.30 15.91
CA LEU A 307 9.37 -0.98 15.28
C LEU A 307 9.32 -2.14 16.30
N LEU A 308 10.32 -2.26 17.15
CA LEU A 308 10.41 -3.35 18.11
C LEU A 308 9.37 -3.22 19.23
N ILE A 309 9.31 -2.05 19.87
CA ILE A 309 8.42 -1.80 21.01
C ILE A 309 6.97 -1.72 20.54
N GLY A 310 6.69 -1.08 19.40
CA GLY A 310 5.37 -1.03 18.79
C GLY A 310 4.85 -2.42 18.45
N THR A 311 5.68 -3.30 17.86
CA THR A 311 5.27 -4.70 17.60
C THR A 311 4.87 -5.43 18.88
N VAL A 312 5.68 -5.30 19.95
CA VAL A 312 5.36 -5.93 21.24
C VAL A 312 4.09 -5.33 21.84
N ALA A 313 3.93 -4.01 21.75
CA ALA A 313 2.72 -3.33 22.24
C ALA A 313 1.46 -3.79 21.51
N THR A 314 1.48 -3.84 20.17
CA THR A 314 0.35 -4.29 19.36
C THR A 314 -0.04 -5.74 19.67
N VAL A 315 0.94 -6.66 19.78
CA VAL A 315 0.67 -8.07 20.12
C VAL A 315 0.06 -8.19 21.52
N ARG A 316 0.60 -7.49 22.51
CA ARG A 316 0.07 -7.51 23.89
C ARG A 316 -1.30 -6.87 23.98
N GLN A 317 -1.50 -5.73 23.35
CA GLN A 317 -2.80 -5.05 23.31
C GLN A 317 -3.86 -5.93 22.64
N SER A 318 -3.54 -6.53 21.49
CA SER A 318 -4.46 -7.44 20.80
C SER A 318 -4.79 -8.67 21.65
N ALA A 319 -3.82 -9.25 22.35
CA ALA A 319 -4.06 -10.41 23.23
C ALA A 319 -5.05 -10.05 24.36
N ILE A 320 -4.86 -8.91 25.02
CA ILE A 320 -5.75 -8.45 26.10
C ILE A 320 -7.14 -8.11 25.55
N LEU A 321 -7.23 -7.38 24.43
CA LEU A 321 -8.52 -7.03 23.85
C LEU A 321 -9.26 -8.27 23.33
N HIS A 322 -8.54 -9.22 22.75
CA HIS A 322 -9.13 -10.49 22.31
C HIS A 322 -9.66 -11.31 23.49
N GLU A 323 -8.90 -11.46 24.57
CA GLU A 323 -9.36 -12.14 25.78
C GLU A 323 -10.57 -11.43 26.40
N PHE A 324 -10.58 -10.10 26.34
CA PHE A 324 -11.67 -9.28 26.82
C PHE A 324 -12.96 -9.46 26.01
N VAL A 325 -12.85 -9.56 24.68
CA VAL A 325 -13.98 -9.72 23.75
C VAL A 325 -14.42 -11.18 23.65
N SER A 326 -13.50 -12.14 23.57
CA SER A 326 -13.79 -13.57 23.34
C SER A 326 -14.29 -14.31 24.58
N GLY A 327 -14.06 -13.77 25.77
CA GLY A 327 -14.63 -14.32 27.03
C GLY A 327 -16.17 -14.28 27.08
N GLY A 328 -16.80 -13.55 26.14
CA GLY A 328 -18.22 -13.64 25.86
C GLY A 328 -18.45 -14.44 24.59
N VAL A 329 -19.01 -15.64 24.70
CA VAL A 329 -19.46 -16.45 23.58
C VAL A 329 -20.22 -15.56 22.59
N MET A 330 -19.70 -15.37 21.39
CA MET A 330 -20.39 -14.67 20.32
C MET A 330 -21.56 -15.56 19.84
N ASP A 331 -22.68 -15.49 20.53
CA ASP A 331 -23.95 -15.76 19.89
C ASP A 331 -24.30 -14.55 19.05
N SER A 332 -24.42 -14.77 17.76
CA SER A 332 -24.51 -13.78 16.68
C SER A 332 -25.79 -12.94 16.68
N ASP A 333 -26.70 -13.16 17.61
CA ASP A 333 -27.99 -12.48 17.63
C ASP A 333 -28.10 -11.58 18.88
N SER A 334 -28.04 -10.30 18.59
CA SER A 334 -28.57 -9.23 19.43
C SER A 334 -27.63 -8.61 20.48
N TYR A 335 -27.79 -7.34 20.59
CA TYR A 335 -27.63 -6.49 21.79
C TYR A 335 -28.27 -7.17 23.04
N SER A 336 -27.70 -8.28 23.46
CA SER A 336 -28.24 -8.97 24.62
C SER A 336 -27.61 -8.41 25.91
N PRO A 337 -28.39 -8.20 26.94
CA PRO A 337 -27.87 -7.81 28.25
C PRO A 337 -26.81 -8.77 28.80
N THR A 338 -26.76 -9.99 28.30
CA THR A 338 -25.73 -11.00 28.57
C THR A 338 -24.34 -10.57 28.10
N ARG A 339 -24.19 -9.91 26.95
CA ARG A 339 -22.88 -9.45 26.44
C ARG A 339 -22.26 -8.39 27.39
N TYR A 340 -23.06 -7.44 27.84
CA TYR A 340 -22.62 -6.42 28.77
C TYR A 340 -22.22 -7.01 30.12
N ALA A 341 -22.97 -7.99 30.60
CA ALA A 341 -22.67 -8.68 31.86
C ALA A 341 -21.32 -9.43 31.78
N VAL A 342 -21.04 -10.11 30.67
CA VAL A 342 -19.78 -10.82 30.47
C VAL A 342 -18.59 -9.84 30.36
N LEU A 343 -18.73 -8.74 29.65
CA LEU A 343 -17.70 -7.70 29.58
C LEU A 343 -17.43 -7.10 30.95
N LEU A 344 -18.47 -6.88 31.76
CA LEU A 344 -18.36 -6.37 33.12
C LEU A 344 -17.69 -7.39 34.05
N GLU A 345 -18.00 -8.69 33.89
CA GLU A 345 -17.38 -9.77 34.66
C GLU A 345 -15.88 -9.89 34.30
N ASN A 346 -15.51 -9.85 33.03
CA ASN A 346 -14.12 -9.88 32.57
C ASN A 346 -13.34 -8.68 33.11
N ALA A 347 -13.91 -7.49 33.10
CA ALA A 347 -13.28 -6.31 33.68
C ALA A 347 -13.09 -6.43 35.21
N ASN A 348 -14.12 -6.93 35.90
CA ASN A 348 -14.03 -7.18 37.35
C ASN A 348 -12.98 -8.24 37.65
N ARG A 349 -12.85 -9.28 36.82
CA ARG A 349 -11.81 -10.30 36.91
C ARG A 349 -10.42 -9.71 36.74
N MET A 350 -10.20 -8.89 35.69
CA MET A 350 -8.92 -8.20 35.46
C MET A 350 -8.51 -7.27 36.62
N LEU A 351 -9.48 -6.64 37.28
CA LEU A 351 -9.18 -5.74 38.41
C LEU A 351 -9.00 -6.48 39.76
N LYS A 352 -9.68 -7.61 39.95
CA LYS A 352 -9.65 -8.38 41.21
C LYS A 352 -8.54 -9.41 41.28
N ASP A 353 -8.26 -10.09 40.16
CA ASP A 353 -7.17 -11.05 40.12
C ASP A 353 -5.81 -10.32 40.06
N ALA A 354 -4.93 -10.62 41.00
CA ALA A 354 -3.62 -9.98 41.10
C ALA A 354 -2.72 -10.26 39.92
N ALA A 355 -2.80 -11.47 39.32
CA ALA A 355 -2.00 -11.84 38.18
C ALA A 355 -2.48 -11.12 36.90
N ALA A 356 -3.78 -11.17 36.61
CA ALA A 356 -4.39 -10.49 35.47
C ALA A 356 -4.22 -8.97 35.55
N ARG A 357 -4.35 -8.39 36.73
CA ARG A 357 -4.10 -6.97 36.99
C ARG A 357 -2.64 -6.57 36.68
N THR A 358 -1.69 -7.40 37.10
CA THR A 358 -0.28 -7.13 36.85
C THR A 358 0.03 -7.19 35.36
N ASP A 359 -0.47 -8.20 34.61
CA ASP A 359 -0.28 -8.33 33.18
C ASP A 359 -0.90 -7.16 32.39
N PHE A 360 -2.09 -6.72 32.83
CA PHE A 360 -2.74 -5.53 32.29
C PHE A 360 -1.90 -4.25 32.46
N TYR A 361 -1.35 -3.99 33.66
CA TYR A 361 -0.52 -2.81 33.88
C TYR A 361 0.82 -2.90 33.14
N VAL A 362 1.40 -4.07 32.98
CA VAL A 362 2.59 -4.29 32.15
C VAL A 362 2.27 -3.96 30.68
N ALA A 363 1.15 -4.39 30.15
CA ALA A 363 0.73 -4.04 28.79
C ALA A 363 0.50 -2.53 28.61
N CYS A 364 -0.15 -1.87 29.58
CA CYS A 364 -0.30 -0.41 29.58
C CYS A 364 1.06 0.31 29.58
N ALA A 365 2.03 -0.17 30.36
CA ALA A 365 3.37 0.39 30.40
C ALA A 365 4.13 0.22 29.08
N ILE A 366 4.01 -0.95 28.46
CA ILE A 366 4.60 -1.22 27.12
C ILE A 366 3.95 -0.33 26.06
N LEU A 367 2.62 -0.17 26.08
CA LEU A 367 1.90 0.72 25.17
C LEU A 367 2.33 2.17 25.36
N LEU A 368 2.42 2.65 26.62
CA LEU A 368 2.94 4.00 26.90
C LEU A 368 4.33 4.19 26.35
N LEU A 369 5.22 3.22 26.49
CA LEU A 369 6.56 3.28 25.95
C LEU A 369 6.57 3.31 24.42
N ALA A 370 5.70 2.55 23.75
CA ALA A 370 5.52 2.57 22.31
C ALA A 370 5.05 3.95 21.83
N GLN A 371 4.09 4.57 22.51
CA GLN A 371 3.59 5.90 22.17
C GLN A 371 4.64 7.00 22.40
N LEU A 372 5.45 6.88 23.44
CA LEU A 372 6.61 7.77 23.64
C LEU A 372 7.64 7.64 22.52
N CYS A 373 7.93 6.41 22.07
CA CYS A 373 8.79 6.17 20.89
C CYS A 373 8.18 6.76 19.62
N PHE A 374 6.87 6.68 19.44
CA PHE A 374 6.16 7.28 18.31
C PHE A 374 6.26 8.81 18.31
N ILE A 375 6.05 9.46 19.45
CA ILE A 375 6.23 10.91 19.60
C ILE A 375 7.67 11.32 19.27
N LEU A 376 8.66 10.61 19.80
CA LEU A 376 10.07 10.86 19.49
C LEU A 376 10.35 10.68 18.00
N LEU A 377 9.76 9.65 17.37
CA LEU A 377 9.87 9.41 15.94
C LEU A 377 9.33 10.59 15.14
N LEU A 378 8.13 11.09 15.46
CA LEU A 378 7.54 12.26 14.81
C LEU A 378 8.44 13.50 14.91
N LEU A 379 9.04 13.74 16.07
CA LEU A 379 9.96 14.88 16.29
C LEU A 379 11.24 14.75 15.45
N VAL A 380 11.81 13.56 15.37
CA VAL A 380 13.03 13.31 14.60
C VAL A 380 12.75 13.36 13.10
N VAL A 381 11.62 12.79 12.64
CA VAL A 381 11.18 12.87 11.24
C VAL A 381 10.86 14.31 10.85
N ARG A 382 10.25 15.12 11.73
CA ARG A 382 10.05 16.55 11.51
C ARG A 382 11.37 17.27 11.24
N ARG A 383 12.43 16.97 12.01
CA ARG A 383 13.77 17.53 11.76
C ARG A 383 14.30 17.14 10.39
N MET A 384 14.16 15.88 10.01
CA MET A 384 14.55 15.37 8.70
C MET A 384 13.79 16.09 7.58
N LEU A 385 12.47 16.25 7.70
CA LEU A 385 11.63 16.96 6.74
C LEU A 385 12.00 18.43 6.63
N SER A 386 12.35 19.10 7.74
CA SER A 386 12.85 20.48 7.69
C SER A 386 14.11 20.58 6.84
N GLY A 387 15.05 19.65 6.97
CA GLY A 387 16.24 19.60 6.12
C GLY A 387 15.94 19.34 4.65
N VAL A 388 14.91 18.55 4.36
CA VAL A 388 14.41 18.34 3.00
C VAL A 388 13.82 19.63 2.44
N ILE A 389 12.97 20.33 3.20
CA ILE A 389 12.35 21.60 2.82
C ILE A 389 13.45 22.62 2.49
N ASP A 390 14.42 22.80 3.36
CA ASP A 390 15.48 23.79 3.16
C ASP A 390 16.31 23.54 1.89
N ARG A 391 16.51 22.29 1.52
CA ARG A 391 17.38 21.92 0.40
C ARG A 391 16.67 21.74 -0.93
N TYR A 392 15.45 21.21 -0.91
CA TYR A 392 14.76 20.75 -2.13
C TYR A 392 13.54 21.58 -2.51
N THR A 393 13.20 22.65 -1.74
CA THR A 393 12.08 23.56 -2.07
C THR A 393 12.59 24.98 -2.31
N GLY A 394 11.81 25.78 -3.00
CA GLY A 394 12.13 27.17 -3.38
C GLY A 394 12.06 27.39 -4.88
N SER A 395 12.71 28.43 -5.35
CA SER A 395 12.71 28.88 -6.75
C SER A 395 13.19 27.81 -7.73
N PRO A 396 12.70 27.82 -8.97
CA PRO A 396 13.17 26.91 -10.01
C PRO A 396 14.68 27.01 -10.22
N ILE A 397 15.31 25.87 -10.53
CA ILE A 397 16.74 25.79 -10.81
C ILE A 397 17.07 26.77 -11.97
N GLY A 398 18.10 27.57 -11.81
CA GLY A 398 18.51 28.62 -12.77
C GLY A 398 17.98 30.02 -12.46
N ARG A 399 17.08 30.20 -11.51
CA ARG A 399 16.61 31.51 -11.00
C ARG A 399 16.96 31.77 -9.54
N GLU A 400 17.84 30.96 -8.99
CA GLU A 400 18.25 31.00 -7.56
C GLU A 400 18.94 32.31 -7.15
N SER A 401 19.52 33.05 -8.09
CA SER A 401 20.24 34.29 -7.86
C SER A 401 19.39 35.57 -7.92
N ASP A 402 18.08 35.46 -8.14
CA ASP A 402 17.21 36.64 -8.14
C ASP A 402 16.85 37.03 -6.71
N PRO A 403 17.33 38.20 -6.21
CA PRO A 403 17.06 38.63 -4.83
C PRO A 403 15.58 38.87 -4.53
N ARG A 404 14.76 39.10 -5.57
CA ARG A 404 13.31 39.29 -5.42
C ARG A 404 12.61 37.97 -5.05
N LEU A 405 13.19 36.81 -5.42
CA LEU A 405 12.62 35.50 -5.12
C LEU A 405 13.06 34.97 -3.75
N ALA A 406 14.14 35.48 -3.17
CA ALA A 406 14.66 35.04 -1.88
C ALA A 406 13.63 35.16 -0.74
N GLY A 407 12.93 36.28 -0.67
CA GLY A 407 11.87 36.49 0.34
C GLY A 407 10.67 35.55 0.15
N ALA A 408 10.24 35.32 -1.12
CA ALA A 408 9.17 34.39 -1.43
C ALA A 408 9.56 32.92 -1.08
N ASP A 409 10.80 32.56 -1.31
CA ASP A 409 11.33 31.23 -0.96
C ASP A 409 11.32 30.98 0.55
N GLU A 410 11.68 31.98 1.35
CA GLU A 410 11.66 31.86 2.80
C GLU A 410 10.21 31.72 3.32
N GLU A 411 9.28 32.48 2.75
CA GLU A 411 7.85 32.37 3.09
C GLU A 411 7.30 30.99 2.75
N ILE A 412 7.61 30.45 1.56
CA ILE A 412 7.19 29.10 1.13
C ILE A 412 7.76 28.05 2.09
N ARG A 413 9.06 28.10 2.40
CA ARG A 413 9.69 27.18 3.34
C ARG A 413 9.09 27.29 4.74
N GLY A 414 8.81 28.51 5.20
CA GLY A 414 8.13 28.77 6.47
C GLY A 414 6.74 28.16 6.53
N ARG A 415 5.94 28.27 5.45
CA ARG A 415 4.60 27.65 5.34
C ARG A 415 4.68 26.14 5.38
N LEU A 416 5.58 25.53 4.63
CA LEU A 416 5.77 24.08 4.63
C LEU A 416 6.21 23.54 6.01
N LYS A 417 7.15 24.22 6.67
CA LYS A 417 7.59 23.86 8.03
C LYS A 417 6.45 23.96 9.04
N ARG A 418 5.58 24.98 8.93
CA ARG A 418 4.37 25.11 9.76
C ARG A 418 3.39 23.94 9.50
N GLY A 419 3.17 23.55 8.24
CA GLY A 419 2.32 22.40 7.90
C GLY A 419 2.82 21.11 8.55
N VAL A 420 4.13 20.83 8.47
CA VAL A 420 4.75 19.67 9.14
C VAL A 420 4.64 19.78 10.66
N LEU A 421 4.82 20.98 11.24
CA LEU A 421 4.65 21.19 12.68
C LEU A 421 3.24 20.86 13.15
N ILE A 422 2.22 21.40 12.46
CA ILE A 422 0.81 21.15 12.78
C ILE A 422 0.51 19.64 12.74
N ALA A 423 0.92 18.97 11.67
CA ALA A 423 0.74 17.52 11.55
C ALA A 423 1.46 16.75 12.68
N THR A 424 2.67 17.17 13.06
CA THR A 424 3.42 16.59 14.18
C THR A 424 2.67 16.79 15.51
N VAL A 425 2.14 17.98 15.77
CA VAL A 425 1.39 18.28 17.01
C VAL A 425 0.13 17.44 17.07
N ILE A 426 -0.62 17.33 15.97
CA ILE A 426 -1.80 16.45 15.89
C ILE A 426 -1.39 15.00 16.22
N GLY A 427 -0.32 14.48 15.62
CA GLY A 427 0.15 13.13 15.91
C GLY A 427 0.59 12.92 17.36
N CYS A 428 1.21 13.92 18.00
CA CYS A 428 1.55 13.84 19.41
C CYS A 428 0.31 13.81 20.33
N VAL A 429 -0.75 14.54 19.97
CA VAL A 429 -2.03 14.51 20.71
C VAL A 429 -2.70 13.16 20.52
N VAL A 430 -2.78 12.67 19.29
CA VAL A 430 -3.40 11.38 18.95
C VAL A 430 -2.69 10.23 19.66
N ALA A 431 -1.37 10.25 19.77
CA ALA A 431 -0.59 9.24 20.48
C ALA A 431 -0.96 9.05 21.97
N ALA A 432 -1.62 10.02 22.59
CA ALA A 432 -2.08 9.88 23.97
C ALA A 432 -3.37 9.04 24.10
N PHE A 433 -4.18 8.97 23.04
CA PHE A 433 -5.51 8.34 23.09
C PHE A 433 -5.47 6.82 23.33
N PRO A 434 -4.64 6.00 22.64
CA PRO A 434 -4.58 4.56 22.90
C PRO A 434 -4.24 4.23 24.36
N VAL A 435 -3.38 5.04 24.99
CA VAL A 435 -2.99 4.87 26.40
C VAL A 435 -4.16 5.19 27.31
N VAL A 436 -4.85 6.32 27.07
CA VAL A 436 -6.05 6.71 27.86
C VAL A 436 -7.15 5.66 27.68
N TYR A 437 -7.37 5.20 26.45
CA TYR A 437 -8.36 4.17 26.15
C TYR A 437 -8.10 2.88 26.92
N MET A 438 -6.90 2.32 26.82
CA MET A 438 -6.53 1.09 27.56
C MET A 438 -6.65 1.26 29.07
N PHE A 439 -6.22 2.39 29.63
CA PHE A 439 -6.25 2.63 31.05
C PHE A 439 -7.68 2.80 31.61
N THR A 440 -8.59 3.35 30.81
CA THR A 440 -10.00 3.56 31.21
C THR A 440 -10.89 2.35 30.96
N LEU A 441 -10.48 1.44 30.05
CA LEU A 441 -11.24 0.28 29.59
C LEU A 441 -11.85 -0.55 30.76
N PRO A 442 -11.11 -0.95 31.81
CA PRO A 442 -11.68 -1.75 32.90
C PRO A 442 -12.58 -0.97 33.85
N ARG A 443 -12.61 0.35 33.79
CA ARG A 443 -13.32 1.22 34.76
C ARG A 443 -14.62 1.80 34.23
N ALA A 444 -14.78 1.93 32.92
CA ALA A 444 -15.92 2.64 32.34
C ALA A 444 -16.46 1.93 31.08
N LEU A 445 -16.73 0.66 31.21
CA LEU A 445 -16.92 -0.33 30.17
C LEU A 445 -17.95 -0.05 29.08
N GLY A 446 -19.12 0.41 29.36
CA GLY A 446 -20.18 0.54 28.37
C GLY A 446 -20.01 1.76 27.47
N THR A 447 -19.79 2.91 28.08
CA THR A 447 -19.69 4.20 27.39
C THR A 447 -18.33 4.41 26.72
N VAL A 448 -17.27 3.80 27.25
CA VAL A 448 -15.90 4.00 26.76
C VAL A 448 -15.65 3.17 25.48
N MET A 449 -16.08 1.92 25.41
CA MET A 449 -15.88 1.11 24.20
C MET A 449 -16.68 1.66 23.01
N GLU A 450 -17.91 2.12 23.23
CA GLU A 450 -18.75 2.62 22.14
C GLU A 450 -18.33 4.00 21.65
N ALA A 451 -17.82 4.86 22.51
CA ALA A 451 -17.46 6.24 22.15
C ALA A 451 -15.97 6.42 21.80
N PHE A 452 -15.06 5.82 22.56
CA PHE A 452 -13.63 6.06 22.41
C PHE A 452 -12.95 5.24 21.30
N GLY A 453 -13.46 4.03 21.00
CA GLY A 453 -12.92 3.21 19.91
C GLY A 453 -13.05 3.91 18.55
N PRO A 454 -14.27 4.29 18.13
CA PRO A 454 -14.47 5.06 16.89
C PRO A 454 -13.77 6.42 16.90
N LEU A 455 -13.73 7.11 18.07
CA LEU A 455 -13.05 8.39 18.20
C LEU A 455 -11.54 8.26 17.97
N ASN A 456 -10.88 7.22 18.51
CA ASN A 456 -9.46 6.96 18.27
C ASN A 456 -9.19 6.80 16.78
N THR A 457 -9.94 5.94 16.10
CA THR A 457 -9.79 5.71 14.63
C THR A 457 -10.02 7.01 13.84
N VAL A 458 -11.01 7.83 14.20
CA VAL A 458 -11.25 9.14 13.56
C VAL A 458 -10.06 10.08 13.75
N LEU A 459 -9.48 10.14 14.94
CA LEU A 459 -8.32 10.98 15.23
C LEU A 459 -7.08 10.51 14.48
N ASP A 460 -6.86 9.19 14.37
CA ASP A 460 -5.79 8.61 13.55
C ASP A 460 -5.95 8.97 12.06
N ILE A 461 -7.18 8.92 11.55
CA ILE A 461 -7.49 9.35 10.18
C ILE A 461 -7.18 10.85 10.00
N VAL A 462 -7.57 11.69 10.95
CA VAL A 462 -7.28 13.14 10.92
C VAL A 462 -5.77 13.39 10.91
N PHE A 463 -5.01 12.67 11.73
CA PHE A 463 -3.55 12.72 11.71
C PHE A 463 -2.98 12.29 10.36
N ALA A 464 -3.39 11.13 9.85
CA ALA A 464 -2.91 10.61 8.56
C ALA A 464 -3.19 11.59 7.41
N VAL A 465 -4.40 12.15 7.35
CA VAL A 465 -4.77 13.15 6.33
C VAL A 465 -3.92 14.42 6.46
N ALA A 466 -3.77 14.97 7.66
CA ALA A 466 -2.95 16.17 7.90
C ALA A 466 -1.49 15.93 7.50
N TYR A 467 -0.94 14.76 7.85
CA TYR A 467 0.43 14.38 7.54
C TYR A 467 0.66 14.17 6.04
N ILE A 468 -0.23 13.44 5.36
CA ILE A 468 -0.19 13.23 3.91
C ILE A 468 -0.31 14.55 3.16
N LYS A 469 -1.16 15.47 3.62
CA LYS A 469 -1.29 16.82 3.05
C LYS A 469 0.04 17.58 3.15
N ALA A 470 0.66 17.60 4.33
CA ALA A 470 1.95 18.28 4.55
C ALA A 470 3.05 17.70 3.65
N LEU A 471 3.13 16.37 3.52
CA LEU A 471 4.07 15.70 2.61
C LEU A 471 3.76 15.98 1.13
N GLY A 472 2.48 16.06 0.76
CA GLY A 472 1.99 16.41 -0.57
C GLY A 472 2.39 17.84 -0.98
N ASP A 473 2.30 18.79 -0.05
CA ASP A 473 2.69 20.17 -0.28
C ASP A 473 4.22 20.29 -0.48
N ILE A 474 5.03 19.59 0.32
CA ILE A 474 6.49 19.50 0.11
C ILE A 474 6.78 18.93 -1.28
N ARG A 475 6.12 17.83 -1.65
CA ARG A 475 6.31 17.20 -2.94
C ARG A 475 5.96 18.12 -4.10
N ARG A 476 4.83 18.85 -4.03
CA ARG A 476 4.43 19.82 -5.07
C ARG A 476 5.51 20.88 -5.27
N GLN A 477 6.05 21.46 -4.18
CA GLN A 477 7.10 22.46 -4.27
C GLN A 477 8.40 21.90 -4.84
N MET A 478 8.75 20.65 -4.51
CA MET A 478 9.87 19.97 -5.14
C MET A 478 9.64 19.75 -6.65
N ASP A 479 8.42 19.30 -7.04
CA ASP A 479 8.08 19.09 -8.44
C ASP A 479 8.14 20.41 -9.23
N THR A 480 7.68 21.52 -8.66
CA THR A 480 7.76 22.85 -9.26
C THR A 480 9.22 23.32 -9.40
N ARG A 481 10.06 23.14 -8.36
CA ARG A 481 11.47 23.55 -8.39
C ARG A 481 12.27 22.81 -9.47
N TYR A 482 12.04 21.52 -9.63
CA TYR A 482 12.77 20.65 -10.54
C TYR A 482 12.05 20.43 -11.87
N LEU A 483 10.93 21.11 -12.13
CA LEU A 483 10.07 20.94 -13.32
C LEU A 483 9.71 19.47 -13.58
N LEU A 484 9.51 18.72 -12.53
CA LEU A 484 9.05 17.32 -12.59
C LEU A 484 7.52 17.35 -12.69
N ALA A 485 6.98 17.27 -13.90
CA ALA A 485 5.55 17.14 -14.15
C ALA A 485 4.98 15.78 -13.70
#